data_46a7c31e46c7a1e825bcb52903b9e935
#
_entry.id   46a7c31e46c7a1e825bcb52903b9e935
#
_cell.length_a   1.000
_cell.length_b   1.000
_cell.length_c   1.000
_cell.angle_alpha   90.00
_cell.angle_beta   90.00
_cell.angle_gamma   90.00
#
_symmetry.space_group_name_H-M   'P 1'
#
loop_
_entity.id
_entity.type
_entity.pdbx_description
1 polymer ?
#
loop_
_entity_poly.entity_id
_entity_poly.type
_entity_poly.pdbx_seq_one_letter_code
_entity_poly.pdbx_strand_id
1 'polypeptide(L)'
;VLSEGEVVFPSYDGNGMYYSMGNIADNAKLGLLFIDFETPHRLRLEGTATVSHDDPLLVDYPEAQLLVRIAVARVFVNCPRYVHRYKRVETSPYVPREGQPAPLAVWKRIDGMLDVLPEGDRDRVADAGGTISRQDYADRILKGDV
;
A
#
# COMPACT_ATOMS: atom_id res chain seq x y z
N VAL A 1 -12.84 9.51 3.56
CA VAL A 1 -13.16 10.91 3.90
C VAL A 1 -13.94 10.91 5.19
N LEU A 2 -13.43 11.58 6.23
CA LEU A 2 -14.10 11.67 7.53
C LEU A 2 -14.97 12.92 7.63
N SER A 3 -14.54 14.00 7.00
CA SER A 3 -15.26 15.28 6.97
C SER A 3 -14.85 16.09 5.72
N GLU A 4 -15.40 17.29 5.55
CA GLU A 4 -14.99 18.22 4.49
C GLU A 4 -13.50 18.60 4.57
N GLY A 5 -12.92 18.58 5.77
CA GLY A 5 -11.54 18.98 6.03
C GLY A 5 -10.59 17.83 6.36
N GLU A 6 -11.06 16.58 6.37
CA GLU A 6 -10.23 15.46 6.82
C GLU A 6 -10.39 14.21 5.94
N VAL A 7 -9.25 13.70 5.51
CA VAL A 7 -9.15 12.43 4.76
C VAL A 7 -8.19 11.49 5.50
N VAL A 8 -8.52 10.21 5.51
CA VAL A 8 -7.63 9.16 6.04
C VAL A 8 -7.39 8.09 5.00
N PHE A 9 -6.23 7.45 5.08
CA PHE A 9 -5.95 6.23 4.34
C PHE A 9 -5.00 5.32 5.14
N PRO A 10 -5.14 3.99 4.98
CA PRO A 10 -4.25 3.03 5.62
C PRO A 10 -2.94 2.90 4.88
N SER A 11 -1.87 2.55 5.60
CA SER A 11 -0.62 2.04 5.04
C SER A 11 -0.54 0.55 5.34
N TYR A 12 -0.47 -0.22 4.29
CA TYR A 12 -0.35 -1.68 4.35
C TYR A 12 1.10 -2.13 4.28
N ASP A 13 1.33 -3.40 4.58
CA ASP A 13 2.62 -4.03 4.39
C ASP A 13 3.14 -3.87 2.96
N GLY A 14 4.42 -3.64 2.84
CA GLY A 14 5.13 -3.48 1.59
C GLY A 14 6.54 -4.07 1.67
N ASN A 15 7.53 -3.31 1.22
CA ASN A 15 8.92 -3.73 1.26
C ASN A 15 9.64 -3.42 2.60
N GLY A 16 8.92 -2.97 3.62
CA GLY A 16 9.45 -2.63 4.93
C GLY A 16 10.27 -1.33 5.00
N MET A 17 10.37 -0.58 3.92
CA MET A 17 11.21 0.63 3.89
C MET A 17 10.50 1.88 4.38
N TYR A 18 9.18 1.92 4.31
CA TYR A 18 8.33 3.03 4.79
C TYR A 18 8.73 4.43 4.31
N TYR A 19 9.34 4.57 3.13
CA TYR A 19 9.86 5.85 2.63
C TYR A 19 8.86 6.99 2.68
N SER A 20 7.63 6.75 2.18
CA SER A 20 6.59 7.78 2.19
C SER A 20 6.16 8.13 3.60
N MET A 21 6.05 7.13 4.49
CA MET A 21 5.65 7.35 5.89
C MET A 21 6.75 8.09 6.65
N GLY A 22 8.02 7.73 6.44
CA GLY A 22 9.17 8.45 7.00
C GLY A 22 9.24 9.89 6.51
N ASN A 23 9.04 10.13 5.21
CA ASN A 23 9.01 11.48 4.66
C ASN A 23 7.88 12.33 5.25
N ILE A 24 6.69 11.75 5.48
CA ILE A 24 5.58 12.45 6.13
C ILE A 24 5.92 12.77 7.60
N ALA A 25 6.59 11.86 8.30
CA ALA A 25 7.01 12.10 9.69
C ALA A 25 8.03 13.23 9.81
N ASP A 26 8.93 13.38 8.82
CA ASP A 26 9.92 14.45 8.76
C ASP A 26 9.31 15.78 8.25
N ASN A 27 8.48 15.70 7.20
CA ASN A 27 7.79 16.84 6.63
C ASN A 27 6.32 16.49 6.38
N ALA A 28 5.45 16.97 7.25
CA ALA A 28 4.03 16.66 7.23
C ALA A 28 3.27 17.14 6.00
N LYS A 29 3.85 17.99 5.14
CA LYS A 29 3.20 18.48 3.92
C LYS A 29 3.17 17.40 2.85
N LEU A 30 1.99 17.15 2.30
CA LEU A 30 1.83 16.16 1.25
C LEU A 30 0.85 16.61 0.15
N GLY A 31 0.99 15.96 -1.00
CA GLY A 31 0.03 16.03 -2.10
C GLY A 31 -0.40 14.62 -2.53
N LEU A 32 -1.70 14.42 -2.66
CA LEU A 32 -2.27 13.21 -3.24
C LEU A 32 -2.76 13.47 -4.66
N LEU A 33 -2.57 12.48 -5.53
CA LEU A 33 -3.13 12.47 -6.87
C LEU A 33 -4.08 11.28 -7.00
N PHE A 34 -5.34 11.57 -7.23
CA PHE A 34 -6.35 10.57 -7.57
C PHE A 34 -6.56 10.56 -9.07
N ILE A 35 -6.60 9.38 -9.67
CA ILE A 35 -6.83 9.19 -11.10
C ILE A 35 -7.95 8.17 -11.27
N ASP A 36 -9.00 8.57 -11.97
CA ASP A 36 -9.96 7.64 -12.54
C ASP A 36 -9.50 7.27 -13.95
N PHE A 37 -9.19 6.01 -14.16
CA PHE A 37 -8.71 5.51 -15.46
C PHE A 37 -9.85 5.03 -16.35
N GLU A 38 -11.03 4.74 -15.83
CA GLU A 38 -12.17 4.32 -16.65
C GLU A 38 -12.85 5.53 -17.32
N THR A 39 -13.02 6.60 -16.51
CA THR A 39 -13.49 7.90 -17.01
C THR A 39 -12.42 8.92 -16.68
N PRO A 40 -11.53 9.27 -17.62
CA PRO A 40 -10.34 10.03 -17.30
C PRO A 40 -10.61 11.30 -16.51
N HIS A 41 -10.31 11.25 -15.22
CA HIS A 41 -10.35 12.39 -14.31
C HIS A 41 -9.11 12.38 -13.42
N ARG A 42 -8.68 13.56 -13.03
CA ARG A 42 -7.60 13.73 -12.04
C ARG A 42 -8.01 14.74 -10.99
N LEU A 43 -7.87 14.34 -9.73
CA LEU A 43 -8.08 15.20 -8.58
C LEU A 43 -6.79 15.28 -7.79
N ARG A 44 -6.39 16.49 -7.39
CA ARG A 44 -5.31 16.71 -6.43
C ARG A 44 -5.88 17.19 -5.11
N LEU A 45 -5.26 16.67 -4.05
CA LEU A 45 -5.49 17.11 -2.68
C LEU A 45 -4.14 17.47 -2.10
N GLU A 46 -4.07 18.61 -1.44
CA GLU A 46 -2.90 19.06 -0.69
C GLU A 46 -3.29 19.28 0.76
N GLY A 47 -2.40 18.95 1.67
CA GLY A 47 -2.68 19.05 3.08
C GLY A 47 -1.48 18.79 3.97
N THR A 48 -1.78 18.71 5.27
CA THR A 48 -0.80 18.34 6.30
C THR A 48 -1.22 17.02 6.90
N ALA A 49 -0.27 16.06 6.99
CA ALA A 49 -0.55 14.72 7.43
C ALA A 49 0.11 14.38 8.77
N THR A 50 -0.49 13.44 9.48
CA THR A 50 0.10 12.71 10.60
C THR A 50 0.04 11.23 10.33
N VAL A 51 1.03 10.48 10.82
CA VAL A 51 1.09 9.02 10.73
C VAL A 51 0.99 8.45 12.14
N SER A 52 0.12 7.46 12.34
CA SER A 52 -0.06 6.80 13.63
C SER A 52 -0.16 5.29 13.47
N HIS A 53 0.37 4.55 14.45
CA HIS A 53 0.25 3.10 14.58
C HIS A 53 -0.80 2.69 15.64
N ASP A 54 -1.38 3.65 16.34
CA ASP A 54 -2.35 3.47 17.42
C ASP A 54 -3.67 4.24 17.17
N ASP A 55 -3.91 4.64 15.92
CA ASP A 55 -5.14 5.34 15.54
C ASP A 55 -6.36 4.43 15.74
N PRO A 56 -7.42 4.93 16.44
CA PRO A 56 -8.63 4.13 16.69
C PRO A 56 -9.30 3.58 15.42
N LEU A 57 -9.16 4.26 14.28
CA LEU A 57 -9.74 3.81 13.01
C LEU A 57 -8.97 2.65 12.34
N LEU A 58 -7.82 2.24 12.87
CA LEU A 58 -7.10 1.07 12.33
C LEU A 58 -7.96 -0.20 12.38
N VAL A 59 -8.87 -0.31 13.33
CA VAL A 59 -9.82 -1.44 13.43
C VAL A 59 -10.69 -1.61 12.18
N ASP A 60 -10.96 -0.52 11.45
CA ASP A 60 -11.77 -0.53 10.23
C ASP A 60 -10.97 -0.91 8.96
N TYR A 61 -9.64 -1.07 9.09
CA TYR A 61 -8.75 -1.36 7.98
C TYR A 61 -7.97 -2.67 8.24
N PRO A 62 -8.51 -3.83 7.85
CA PRO A 62 -7.82 -5.12 8.04
C PRO A 62 -6.38 -5.08 7.52
N GLU A 63 -5.45 -5.63 8.29
CA GLU A 63 -4.00 -5.71 7.97
C GLU A 63 -3.27 -4.36 7.80
N ALA A 64 -3.91 -3.23 8.07
CA ALA A 64 -3.21 -1.93 8.07
C ALA A 64 -2.22 -1.85 9.23
N GLN A 65 -1.01 -1.37 8.95
CA GLN A 65 0.05 -1.19 9.95
C GLN A 65 0.05 0.23 10.53
N LEU A 66 -0.31 1.20 9.69
CA LEU A 66 -0.33 2.62 10.05
C LEU A 66 -1.58 3.26 9.43
N LEU A 67 -2.04 4.34 10.05
CA LEU A 67 -3.05 5.22 9.47
C LEU A 67 -2.45 6.60 9.22
N VAL A 68 -2.74 7.15 8.05
CA VAL A 68 -2.38 8.53 7.70
C VAL A 68 -3.63 9.38 7.76
N ARG A 69 -3.63 10.41 8.61
CA ARG A 69 -4.66 11.45 8.66
C ARG A 69 -4.18 12.69 7.96
N ILE A 70 -5.03 13.30 7.14
CA ILE A 70 -4.70 14.50 6.38
C ILE A 70 -5.70 15.59 6.73
N ALA A 71 -5.20 16.68 7.30
CA ALA A 71 -5.91 17.94 7.33
C ALA A 71 -5.83 18.57 5.95
N VAL A 72 -6.96 18.65 5.25
CA VAL A 72 -7.05 19.09 3.85
C VAL A 72 -6.91 20.61 3.80
N ALA A 73 -5.94 21.09 3.03
CA ALA A 73 -5.75 22.52 2.78
C ALA A 73 -6.40 22.96 1.45
N ARG A 74 -6.30 22.10 0.43
CA ARG A 74 -6.79 22.43 -0.91
C ARG A 74 -7.14 21.16 -1.71
N VAL A 75 -8.23 21.24 -2.47
CA VAL A 75 -8.62 20.23 -3.46
C VAL A 75 -8.88 20.90 -4.79
N PHE A 76 -8.38 20.34 -5.88
CA PHE A 76 -8.62 20.89 -7.21
C PHE A 76 -8.54 19.83 -8.31
N VAL A 77 -9.31 20.05 -9.37
CA VAL A 77 -9.35 19.18 -10.55
C VAL A 77 -8.20 19.53 -11.49
N ASN A 78 -7.50 18.52 -11.98
CA ASN A 78 -6.50 18.66 -13.02
C ASN A 78 -7.07 18.22 -14.38
N CYS A 79 -6.56 18.84 -15.46
CA CYS A 79 -6.87 18.45 -16.82
C CYS A 79 -6.55 16.95 -17.04
N PRO A 80 -7.49 16.14 -17.55
CA PRO A 80 -7.27 14.72 -17.80
C PRO A 80 -6.51 14.43 -19.10
N ARG A 81 -6.05 15.45 -19.83
CA ARG A 81 -5.28 15.28 -21.05
C ARG A 81 -4.10 14.32 -20.80
N TYR A 82 -3.91 13.36 -21.68
CA TYR A 82 -2.90 12.31 -21.61
C TYR A 82 -3.15 11.21 -20.56
N VAL A 83 -4.30 11.18 -19.87
CA VAL A 83 -4.70 10.01 -19.09
C VAL A 83 -5.27 8.96 -20.04
N HIS A 84 -4.57 7.85 -20.18
CA HIS A 84 -5.07 6.72 -20.97
C HIS A 84 -6.21 6.03 -20.24
N ARG A 85 -7.15 5.49 -21.00
CA ARG A 85 -8.29 4.75 -20.43
C ARG A 85 -7.90 3.29 -20.20
N TYR A 86 -8.20 2.80 -19.00
CA TYR A 86 -8.04 1.40 -18.61
C TYR A 86 -9.34 0.88 -18.03
N LYS A 87 -9.57 -0.40 -18.18
CA LYS A 87 -10.63 -1.12 -17.47
C LYS A 87 -9.97 -2.10 -16.51
N ARG A 88 -10.39 -2.06 -15.24
CA ARG A 88 -9.93 -3.04 -14.26
C ARG A 88 -10.46 -4.42 -14.62
N VAL A 89 -9.58 -5.39 -14.82
CA VAL A 89 -9.91 -6.77 -15.12
C VAL A 89 -10.30 -7.51 -13.84
N GLU A 90 -9.49 -7.33 -12.78
CA GLU A 90 -9.70 -7.98 -11.48
C GLU A 90 -9.14 -7.14 -10.34
N THR A 91 -9.49 -7.50 -9.12
CA THR A 91 -8.90 -6.93 -7.91
C THR A 91 -7.74 -7.80 -7.47
N SER A 92 -6.59 -7.17 -7.17
CA SER A 92 -5.41 -7.88 -6.66
C SER A 92 -5.78 -8.74 -5.43
N PRO A 93 -5.26 -9.98 -5.33
CA PRO A 93 -5.43 -10.82 -4.15
C PRO A 93 -4.78 -10.22 -2.89
N TYR A 94 -3.85 -9.29 -3.05
CA TYR A 94 -3.18 -8.58 -1.95
C TYR A 94 -3.99 -7.43 -1.36
N VAL A 95 -5.14 -7.08 -1.95
CA VAL A 95 -6.05 -6.11 -1.32
C VAL A 95 -6.65 -6.73 -0.08
N PRO A 96 -6.41 -6.18 1.13
CA PRO A 96 -6.91 -6.74 2.38
C PRO A 96 -8.43 -6.85 2.40
N ARG A 97 -8.94 -7.95 2.96
CA ARG A 97 -10.37 -8.22 3.10
C ARG A 97 -10.63 -8.80 4.49
N GLU A 98 -11.73 -8.42 5.07
CA GLU A 98 -12.15 -8.96 6.36
C GLU A 98 -12.23 -10.51 6.32
N GLY A 99 -11.62 -11.16 7.31
CA GLY A 99 -11.59 -12.61 7.43
C GLY A 99 -10.77 -13.37 6.38
N GLN A 100 -10.05 -12.68 5.52
CA GLN A 100 -9.20 -13.28 4.49
C GLN A 100 -7.81 -12.63 4.52
N PRO A 101 -6.83 -13.24 5.19
CA PRO A 101 -5.48 -12.70 5.21
C PRO A 101 -4.90 -12.62 3.79
N ALA A 102 -4.21 -11.52 3.48
CA ALA A 102 -3.54 -11.36 2.20
C ALA A 102 -2.47 -12.48 2.02
N PRO A 103 -2.26 -12.97 0.78
CA PRO A 103 -1.21 -13.94 0.51
C PRO A 103 0.17 -13.44 0.95
N LEU A 104 1.07 -14.34 1.31
CA LEU A 104 2.46 -13.97 1.55
C LEU A 104 3.09 -13.53 0.22
N ALA A 105 3.63 -12.32 0.20
CA ALA A 105 4.35 -11.83 -0.98
C ALA A 105 5.57 -12.73 -1.27
N VAL A 106 5.66 -13.23 -2.50
CA VAL A 106 6.66 -14.28 -2.87
C VAL A 106 8.09 -13.81 -2.66
N TRP A 107 8.38 -12.51 -2.80
CA TRP A 107 9.72 -11.95 -2.56
C TRP A 107 10.22 -12.17 -1.11
N LYS A 108 9.33 -12.27 -0.13
CA LYS A 108 9.68 -12.56 1.27
C LYS A 108 10.29 -13.97 1.44
N ARG A 109 10.06 -14.85 0.49
CA ARG A 109 10.63 -16.20 0.47
C ARG A 109 12.03 -16.28 -0.15
N ILE A 110 12.56 -15.17 -0.70
CA ILE A 110 13.90 -15.18 -1.30
C ILE A 110 14.94 -15.53 -0.23
N ASP A 111 15.81 -16.48 -0.56
CA ASP A 111 16.94 -16.85 0.29
C ASP A 111 17.80 -15.62 0.61
N GLY A 112 18.15 -15.45 1.89
CA GLY A 112 18.85 -14.27 2.41
C GLY A 112 17.94 -13.10 2.80
N MET A 113 16.60 -13.19 2.63
CA MET A 113 15.67 -12.16 3.12
C MET A 113 15.18 -12.44 4.54
N LEU A 114 15.27 -13.66 5.04
CA LEU A 114 14.75 -14.05 6.35
C LEU A 114 15.27 -13.18 7.49
N ASP A 115 16.54 -12.77 7.45
CA ASP A 115 17.17 -12.01 8.53
C ASP A 115 16.58 -10.61 8.70
N VAL A 116 15.97 -10.06 7.64
CA VAL A 116 15.38 -8.72 7.64
C VAL A 116 13.86 -8.73 7.78
N LEU A 117 13.24 -9.92 7.79
CA LEU A 117 11.79 -10.03 7.95
C LEU A 117 11.37 -9.97 9.43
N PRO A 118 10.18 -9.39 9.73
CA PRO A 118 9.52 -9.56 11.02
C PRO A 118 9.29 -11.04 11.35
N GLU A 119 9.20 -11.36 12.65
CA GLU A 119 9.01 -12.73 13.13
C GLU A 119 7.78 -13.40 12.51
N GLY A 120 6.62 -12.75 12.52
CA GLY A 120 5.41 -13.28 11.93
C GLY A 120 5.50 -13.57 10.42
N ASP A 121 6.35 -12.86 9.69
CA ASP A 121 6.60 -13.17 8.27
C ASP A 121 7.51 -14.38 8.10
N ARG A 122 8.47 -14.57 9.00
CA ARG A 122 9.32 -15.79 8.99
C ARG A 122 8.50 -17.05 9.19
N ASP A 123 7.54 -17.02 10.11
CA ASP A 123 6.62 -18.14 10.35
C ASP A 123 5.80 -18.43 9.07
N ARG A 124 5.26 -17.38 8.44
CA ARG A 124 4.52 -17.51 7.18
C ARG A 124 5.39 -18.06 6.03
N VAL A 125 6.67 -17.71 5.98
CA VAL A 125 7.62 -18.30 5.00
C VAL A 125 7.80 -19.79 5.26
N ALA A 126 7.95 -20.20 6.53
CA ALA A 126 8.05 -21.61 6.90
C ALA A 126 6.80 -22.40 6.48
N ASP A 127 5.61 -21.88 6.79
CA ASP A 127 4.31 -22.47 6.43
C ASP A 127 4.09 -22.58 4.92
N ALA A 128 4.65 -21.61 4.15
CA ALA A 128 4.58 -21.59 2.69
C ALA A 128 5.59 -22.55 2.01
N GLY A 129 6.28 -23.38 2.77
CA GLY A 129 7.26 -24.36 2.25
C GLY A 129 8.69 -23.81 2.17
N GLY A 130 9.02 -22.79 2.96
CA GLY A 130 10.39 -22.28 3.13
C GLY A 130 10.82 -21.29 2.05
N THR A 131 12.13 -21.06 2.02
CA THR A 131 12.77 -20.12 1.08
C THR A 131 12.84 -20.66 -0.35
N ILE A 132 13.02 -19.75 -1.27
CA ILE A 132 13.27 -20.02 -2.70
C ILE A 132 14.55 -19.30 -3.14
N SER A 133 15.18 -19.80 -4.20
CA SER A 133 16.34 -19.12 -4.76
C SER A 133 15.96 -17.80 -5.45
N ARG A 134 16.93 -16.91 -5.63
CA ARG A 134 16.73 -15.68 -6.42
C ARG A 134 16.36 -16.00 -7.88
N GLN A 135 16.86 -17.10 -8.42
CA GLN A 135 16.54 -17.54 -9.78
C GLN A 135 15.08 -17.99 -9.87
N ASP A 136 14.60 -18.80 -8.91
CA ASP A 136 13.20 -19.23 -8.88
C ASP A 136 12.25 -18.03 -8.77
N TYR A 137 12.63 -17.02 -7.97
CA TYR A 137 11.85 -15.79 -7.89
C TYR A 137 11.81 -15.03 -9.22
N ALA A 138 12.96 -14.89 -9.90
CA ALA A 138 13.03 -14.24 -11.21
C ALA A 138 12.17 -14.98 -12.25
N ASP A 139 12.19 -16.30 -12.26
CA ASP A 139 11.38 -17.12 -13.17
C ASP A 139 9.87 -16.95 -12.89
N ARG A 140 9.48 -16.78 -11.63
CA ARG A 140 8.07 -16.47 -11.26
C ARG A 140 7.64 -15.10 -11.74
N ILE A 141 8.48 -14.06 -11.59
CA ILE A 141 8.19 -12.72 -12.13
C ILE A 141 7.89 -12.80 -13.64
N LEU A 142 8.72 -13.52 -14.40
CA LEU A 142 8.54 -13.67 -15.85
C LEU A 142 7.23 -14.37 -16.23
N LYS A 143 6.70 -15.20 -15.34
CA LYS A 143 5.42 -15.92 -15.52
C LYS A 143 4.21 -15.14 -14.98
N GLY A 144 4.45 -14.05 -14.27
CA GLY A 144 3.39 -13.30 -13.55
C GLY A 144 2.87 -14.02 -12.30
N ASP A 145 3.66 -14.92 -11.72
CA ASP A 145 3.34 -15.73 -10.52
C ASP A 145 4.07 -15.17 -9.29
N VAL A 146 3.70 -13.96 -8.86
CA VAL A 146 4.34 -13.23 -7.75
C VAL A 146 3.32 -12.49 -6.89
#